data_27d45cdaca97198e1439e79627d754c3
#
_entry.id   27d45cdaca97198e1439e79627d754c3
#
_cell.length_a   1.000
_cell.length_b   1.000
_cell.length_c   1.000
_cell.angle_alpha   90.00
_cell.angle_beta   90.00
_cell.angle_gamma   90.00
#
_symmetry.space_group_name_H-M   'P 1'
#
loop_
_entity.id
_entity.type
_entity.pdbx_description
1 polymer ?
#
loop_
_entity_poly.entity_id
_entity_poly.type
_entity_poly.pdbx_seq_one_letter_code
_entity_poly.pdbx_strand_id
1 'polypeptide(L)'
;LYEEILKHDPVGVGIMFTAFNRWLQEDWGFAYKDRIFAGPYISLASVEWACTELDWALSQGARVVCMRPAAPTTDKGQVSPFDSMYDPFWARVNESGITVIIHAGDSGYSSNGYANDSFSATFSGAWKPSIKSFAIERAAQDFIITSVFEKLFDRFPNVRMASIENGSSFLRDACDKLTSTAKKMPGYFVDDPVETLRQNWWINPFWEDDVHEVADIMGADHVLFGSDWPHIEGMPNP
;
A
#
# COMPACT_ATOMS: atom_id res chain seq x y z
N LEU A 1 3.31 -2.74 -11.32
CA LEU A 1 4.48 -2.79 -12.22
C LEU A 1 4.40 -1.73 -13.34
N TYR A 2 3.28 -1.61 -14.04
CA TYR A 2 3.16 -0.73 -15.21
C TYR A 2 2.96 0.75 -14.86
N GLU A 3 2.46 1.06 -13.67
CA GLU A 3 2.22 2.45 -13.26
C GLU A 3 3.51 3.28 -13.23
N GLU A 4 4.61 2.72 -12.70
CA GLU A 4 5.90 3.42 -12.66
C GLU A 4 6.45 3.71 -14.06
N ILE A 5 6.27 2.77 -14.99
CA ILE A 5 6.69 2.96 -16.39
C ILE A 5 5.89 4.09 -17.07
N LEU A 6 4.59 4.18 -16.75
CA LEU A 6 3.66 5.16 -17.32
C LEU A 6 3.46 6.40 -16.46
N LYS A 7 4.26 6.62 -15.41
CA LYS A 7 4.05 7.69 -14.43
C LYS A 7 3.93 9.11 -14.99
N HIS A 8 4.44 9.33 -16.20
CA HIS A 8 4.34 10.63 -16.89
C HIS A 8 3.13 10.72 -17.83
N ASP A 9 2.32 9.67 -17.90
CA ASP A 9 1.08 9.62 -18.69
C ASP A 9 -0.10 9.20 -17.78
N PRO A 10 -0.65 10.11 -16.97
CA PRO A 10 -1.76 9.78 -16.07
C PRO A 10 -3.02 9.33 -16.81
N VAL A 11 -3.21 9.77 -18.05
CA VAL A 11 -4.33 9.32 -18.91
C VAL A 11 -4.13 7.86 -19.31
N GLY A 12 -2.93 7.51 -19.76
CA GLY A 12 -2.56 6.13 -20.08
C GLY A 12 -2.68 5.20 -18.87
N VAL A 13 -2.25 5.64 -17.68
CA VAL A 13 -2.43 4.92 -16.42
C VAL A 13 -3.91 4.65 -16.16
N GLY A 14 -4.76 5.67 -16.25
CA GLY A 14 -6.19 5.55 -16.05
C GLY A 14 -6.85 4.56 -17.02
N ILE A 15 -6.55 4.67 -18.32
CA ILE A 15 -7.09 3.76 -19.35
C ILE A 15 -6.68 2.30 -19.08
N MET A 16 -5.40 2.08 -18.78
CA MET A 16 -4.86 0.75 -18.52
C MET A 16 -5.53 0.09 -17.32
N PHE A 17 -5.63 0.81 -16.19
CA PHE A 17 -6.23 0.23 -14.99
C PHE A 17 -7.74 0.14 -15.07
N THR A 18 -8.42 1.02 -15.79
CA THR A 18 -9.84 0.83 -16.10
C THR A 18 -10.04 -0.47 -16.87
N ALA A 19 -9.27 -0.73 -17.92
CA ALA A 19 -9.38 -1.97 -18.68
C ALA A 19 -9.08 -3.21 -17.82
N PHE A 20 -8.03 -3.16 -16.99
CA PHE A 20 -7.69 -4.23 -16.06
C PHE A 20 -8.81 -4.50 -15.05
N ASN A 21 -9.36 -3.47 -14.42
CA ASN A 21 -10.40 -3.60 -13.41
C ASN A 21 -11.72 -4.12 -14.02
N ARG A 22 -12.05 -3.76 -15.28
CA ARG A 22 -13.23 -4.29 -15.99
C ARG A 22 -13.04 -5.78 -16.27
N TRP A 23 -11.86 -6.16 -16.81
CA TRP A 23 -11.52 -7.56 -17.01
C TRP A 23 -11.58 -8.37 -15.70
N LEU A 24 -11.01 -7.84 -14.61
CA LEU A 24 -11.02 -8.49 -13.30
C LEU A 24 -12.46 -8.73 -12.80
N GLN A 25 -13.32 -7.74 -12.98
CA GLN A 25 -14.73 -7.85 -12.58
C GLN A 25 -15.49 -8.86 -13.46
N GLU A 26 -15.25 -8.89 -14.77
CA GLU A 26 -15.91 -9.78 -15.72
C GLU A 26 -15.52 -11.24 -15.49
N ASP A 27 -14.23 -11.53 -15.28
CA ASP A 27 -13.72 -12.90 -15.17
C ASP A 27 -13.80 -13.46 -13.74
N TRP A 28 -13.62 -12.63 -12.71
CA TRP A 28 -13.53 -13.07 -11.31
C TRP A 28 -14.67 -12.55 -10.44
N GLY A 29 -15.17 -11.36 -10.72
CA GLY A 29 -16.01 -10.60 -9.79
C GLY A 29 -15.24 -10.10 -8.59
N PHE A 30 -15.82 -9.18 -7.80
CA PHE A 30 -15.19 -8.62 -6.62
C PHE A 30 -15.58 -9.29 -5.30
N ALA A 31 -16.55 -10.17 -5.32
CA ALA A 31 -17.02 -10.88 -4.12
C ALA A 31 -17.61 -12.25 -4.49
N TYR A 32 -16.81 -13.11 -5.14
CA TYR A 32 -17.29 -14.41 -5.60
C TYR A 32 -17.69 -15.32 -4.43
N LYS A 33 -18.98 -15.65 -4.40
CA LYS A 33 -19.61 -16.48 -3.35
C LYS A 33 -19.31 -16.00 -1.92
N ASP A 34 -19.02 -14.71 -1.76
CA ASP A 34 -18.66 -14.11 -0.46
C ASP A 34 -17.44 -14.77 0.20
N ARG A 35 -16.52 -15.30 -0.62
CA ARG A 35 -15.31 -16.01 -0.16
C ARG A 35 -14.03 -15.59 -0.87
N ILE A 36 -14.12 -15.14 -2.12
CA ILE A 36 -12.96 -14.66 -2.89
C ILE A 36 -13.22 -13.22 -3.25
N PHE A 37 -12.31 -12.35 -2.80
CA PHE A 37 -12.42 -10.91 -2.98
C PHE A 37 -11.25 -10.44 -3.85
N ALA A 38 -11.55 -10.11 -5.10
CA ALA A 38 -10.56 -9.51 -5.98
C ALA A 38 -10.44 -8.01 -5.68
N GLY A 39 -9.21 -7.50 -5.67
CA GLY A 39 -8.91 -6.09 -5.41
C GLY A 39 -8.67 -5.32 -6.70
N PRO A 40 -9.65 -4.54 -7.20
CA PRO A 40 -9.38 -3.62 -8.31
C PRO A 40 -8.27 -2.63 -7.93
N TYR A 41 -7.44 -2.31 -8.92
CA TYR A 41 -6.30 -1.42 -8.70
C TYR A 41 -6.71 0.03 -8.86
N ILE A 42 -6.32 0.88 -7.90
CA ILE A 42 -6.54 2.33 -7.93
C ILE A 42 -5.19 3.04 -7.96
N SER A 43 -5.03 3.96 -8.90
CA SER A 43 -3.89 4.87 -8.98
C SER A 43 -4.31 6.29 -8.59
N LEU A 44 -3.48 6.98 -7.83
CA LEU A 44 -3.66 8.39 -7.51
C LEU A 44 -3.02 9.34 -8.53
N ALA A 45 -2.60 8.86 -9.70
CA ALA A 45 -2.07 9.70 -10.77
C ALA A 45 -3.08 10.77 -11.25
N SER A 46 -4.38 10.50 -11.10
CA SER A 46 -5.47 11.45 -11.28
C SER A 46 -6.52 11.28 -10.19
N VAL A 47 -6.77 12.32 -9.41
CA VAL A 47 -7.79 12.30 -8.34
C VAL A 47 -9.19 12.03 -8.90
N GLU A 48 -9.53 12.67 -10.01
CA GLU A 48 -10.84 12.51 -10.65
C GLU A 48 -11.07 11.06 -11.10
N TRP A 49 -10.06 10.48 -11.76
CA TRP A 49 -10.12 9.09 -12.17
C TRP A 49 -10.21 8.15 -10.95
N ALA A 50 -9.37 8.36 -9.93
CA ALA A 50 -9.35 7.54 -8.74
C ALA A 50 -10.72 7.52 -8.03
N CYS A 51 -11.35 8.68 -7.89
CA CYS A 51 -12.71 8.79 -7.33
C CYS A 51 -13.74 8.05 -8.18
N THR A 52 -13.73 8.27 -9.50
CA THR A 52 -14.67 7.62 -10.43
C THR A 52 -14.51 6.11 -10.44
N GLU A 53 -13.25 5.63 -10.45
CA GLU A 53 -12.96 4.20 -10.45
C GLU A 53 -13.31 3.53 -9.13
N LEU A 54 -13.08 4.21 -8.00
CA LEU A 54 -13.51 3.72 -6.68
C LEU A 54 -15.03 3.65 -6.59
N ASP A 55 -15.75 4.69 -7.01
CA ASP A 55 -17.22 4.72 -7.00
C ASP A 55 -17.78 3.57 -7.87
N TRP A 56 -17.18 3.31 -9.04
CA TRP A 56 -17.55 2.17 -9.87
C TRP A 56 -17.25 0.84 -9.17
N ALA A 57 -16.06 0.64 -8.62
CA ALA A 57 -15.68 -0.59 -7.93
C ALA A 57 -16.63 -0.90 -6.76
N LEU A 58 -16.98 0.10 -5.97
CA LEU A 58 -17.97 -0.01 -4.89
C LEU A 58 -19.35 -0.42 -5.43
N SER A 59 -19.80 0.16 -6.56
CA SER A 59 -21.07 -0.21 -7.20
C SER A 59 -21.09 -1.65 -7.70
N GLN A 60 -19.92 -2.24 -7.98
CA GLN A 60 -19.76 -3.65 -8.37
C GLN A 60 -19.52 -4.59 -7.19
N GLY A 61 -19.59 -4.09 -5.96
CA GLY A 61 -19.47 -4.88 -4.74
C GLY A 61 -18.04 -5.14 -4.28
N ALA A 62 -17.06 -4.33 -4.69
CA ALA A 62 -15.69 -4.42 -4.19
C ALA A 62 -15.66 -4.23 -2.66
N ARG A 63 -14.91 -5.09 -1.98
CA ARG A 63 -14.67 -5.06 -0.54
C ARG A 63 -13.26 -4.58 -0.19
N VAL A 64 -12.37 -4.66 -1.15
CA VAL A 64 -10.99 -4.22 -1.06
C VAL A 64 -10.61 -3.49 -2.34
N VAL A 65 -9.67 -2.57 -2.27
CA VAL A 65 -8.98 -1.99 -3.43
C VAL A 65 -7.47 -2.10 -3.23
N CYS A 66 -6.72 -2.15 -4.31
CA CYS A 66 -5.28 -2.34 -4.27
C CYS A 66 -4.56 -1.09 -4.77
N MET A 67 -3.47 -0.72 -4.11
CA MET A 67 -2.57 0.36 -4.50
C MET A 67 -1.12 -0.08 -4.26
N ARG A 68 -0.16 0.56 -4.90
CA ARG A 68 1.27 0.40 -4.58
C ARG A 68 1.74 1.39 -3.52
N PRO A 69 2.79 1.10 -2.73
CA PRO A 69 3.39 2.03 -1.78
C PRO A 69 4.27 3.05 -2.50
N ALA A 70 3.65 4.03 -3.17
CA ALA A 70 4.39 5.01 -3.94
C ALA A 70 3.70 6.38 -3.93
N ALA A 71 4.53 7.43 -3.98
CA ALA A 71 4.05 8.78 -4.24
C ALA A 71 3.62 8.90 -5.71
N PRO A 72 2.37 9.29 -5.99
CA PRO A 72 1.91 9.50 -7.35
C PRO A 72 2.67 10.63 -8.03
N THR A 73 2.87 10.50 -9.33
CA THR A 73 3.45 11.55 -10.17
C THR A 73 2.34 12.39 -10.77
N THR A 74 2.40 13.69 -10.53
CA THR A 74 1.47 14.69 -11.06
C THR A 74 2.21 15.66 -11.99
N ASP A 75 1.49 16.60 -12.58
CA ASP A 75 2.06 17.73 -13.34
C ASP A 75 2.98 18.62 -12.50
N LYS A 76 2.84 18.56 -11.18
CA LYS A 76 3.69 19.28 -10.19
C LYS A 76 4.86 18.46 -9.66
N GLY A 77 5.08 17.25 -10.20
CA GLY A 77 6.05 16.29 -9.71
C GLY A 77 5.42 15.23 -8.80
N GLN A 78 6.25 14.55 -8.02
CA GLN A 78 5.77 13.58 -7.04
C GLN A 78 5.15 14.30 -5.84
N VAL A 79 3.98 13.83 -5.42
CA VAL A 79 3.20 14.36 -4.31
C VAL A 79 2.89 13.23 -3.35
N SER A 80 2.86 13.52 -2.05
CA SER A 80 2.45 12.51 -1.07
C SER A 80 1.03 12.00 -1.38
N PRO A 81 0.77 10.68 -1.28
CA PRO A 81 -0.57 10.13 -1.47
C PRO A 81 -1.57 10.60 -0.39
N PHE A 82 -1.08 11.25 0.66
CA PHE A 82 -1.87 11.75 1.78
C PHE A 82 -2.01 13.29 1.79
N ASP A 83 -1.47 13.96 0.78
CA ASP A 83 -1.72 15.39 0.57
C ASP A 83 -3.22 15.67 0.45
N SER A 84 -3.64 16.83 0.93
CA SER A 84 -5.06 17.23 0.94
C SER A 84 -5.72 17.27 -0.45
N MET A 85 -4.94 17.33 -1.53
CA MET A 85 -5.49 17.21 -2.87
C MET A 85 -6.18 15.85 -3.11
N TYR A 86 -5.81 14.80 -2.36
CA TYR A 86 -6.42 13.47 -2.41
C TYR A 86 -7.55 13.26 -1.40
N ASP A 87 -7.91 14.27 -0.61
CA ASP A 87 -9.02 14.19 0.35
C ASP A 87 -10.34 13.74 -0.29
N PRO A 88 -10.69 14.11 -1.54
CA PRO A 88 -11.89 13.59 -2.18
C PRO A 88 -11.90 12.05 -2.37
N PHE A 89 -10.73 11.44 -2.58
CA PHE A 89 -10.58 9.98 -2.63
C PHE A 89 -10.67 9.37 -1.24
N TRP A 90 -9.89 9.89 -0.28
CA TRP A 90 -9.86 9.35 1.08
C TRP A 90 -11.19 9.48 1.81
N ALA A 91 -11.97 10.53 1.53
CA ALA A 91 -13.33 10.68 2.04
C ALA A 91 -14.23 9.52 1.61
N ARG A 92 -14.17 9.10 0.33
CA ARG A 92 -14.92 7.95 -0.18
C ARG A 92 -14.50 6.64 0.46
N VAL A 93 -13.19 6.43 0.64
CA VAL A 93 -12.66 5.27 1.36
C VAL A 93 -13.19 5.25 2.79
N ASN A 94 -13.14 6.39 3.48
CA ASN A 94 -13.62 6.54 4.85
C ASN A 94 -15.13 6.29 4.99
N GLU A 95 -15.93 6.80 4.05
CA GLU A 95 -17.39 6.66 4.06
C GLU A 95 -17.85 5.24 3.70
N SER A 96 -17.19 4.61 2.74
CA SER A 96 -17.53 3.25 2.30
C SER A 96 -17.05 2.16 3.27
N GLY A 97 -16.02 2.45 4.08
CA GLY A 97 -15.37 1.47 4.94
C GLY A 97 -14.62 0.37 4.17
N ILE A 98 -14.34 0.58 2.88
CA ILE A 98 -13.54 -0.35 2.08
C ILE A 98 -12.10 -0.41 2.61
N THR A 99 -11.48 -1.58 2.54
CA THR A 99 -10.07 -1.73 2.95
C THR A 99 -9.15 -1.44 1.76
N VAL A 100 -8.12 -0.63 1.98
CA VAL A 100 -7.08 -0.34 0.99
C VAL A 100 -5.90 -1.28 1.21
N ILE A 101 -5.64 -2.14 0.25
CA ILE A 101 -4.47 -3.02 0.22
C ILE A 101 -3.32 -2.26 -0.41
N ILE A 102 -2.22 -2.16 0.33
CA ILE A 102 -0.94 -1.66 -0.16
C ILE A 102 -0.07 -2.86 -0.46
N HIS A 103 0.04 -3.18 -1.75
CA HIS A 103 0.74 -4.37 -2.22
C HIS A 103 2.13 -4.02 -2.73
N ALA A 104 3.10 -4.90 -2.45
CA ALA A 104 4.45 -4.79 -2.99
C ALA A 104 4.45 -4.57 -4.50
N GLY A 105 5.37 -3.78 -4.98
CA GLY A 105 5.49 -3.46 -6.41
C GLY A 105 6.57 -2.43 -6.69
N ASP A 106 6.68 -2.04 -7.95
CA ASP A 106 7.59 -0.96 -8.34
C ASP A 106 7.09 0.38 -7.80
N SER A 107 7.67 0.80 -6.69
CA SER A 107 7.36 2.06 -6.03
C SER A 107 8.06 3.27 -6.64
N GLY A 108 8.93 3.06 -7.65
CA GLY A 108 9.82 4.11 -8.16
C GLY A 108 10.91 4.49 -7.15
N TYR A 109 11.12 3.68 -6.11
CA TYR A 109 12.10 3.97 -5.07
C TYR A 109 13.51 4.08 -5.67
N SER A 110 14.15 5.22 -5.45
CA SER A 110 15.51 5.48 -5.94
C SER A 110 16.54 4.85 -5.00
N SER A 111 17.48 4.12 -5.56
CA SER A 111 18.67 3.65 -4.85
C SER A 111 19.75 4.73 -4.68
N ASN A 112 19.47 5.96 -5.08
CA ASN A 112 20.42 7.09 -5.05
C ASN A 112 21.75 6.79 -5.76
N GLY A 113 21.69 6.03 -6.87
CA GLY A 113 22.88 5.65 -7.64
C GLY A 113 23.64 4.41 -7.12
N TYR A 114 23.22 3.80 -6.01
CA TYR A 114 23.84 2.59 -5.51
C TYR A 114 23.52 1.33 -6.35
N ALA A 115 22.46 1.36 -7.14
CA ALA A 115 22.12 0.33 -8.11
C ALA A 115 21.46 0.95 -9.35
N ASN A 116 21.81 0.44 -10.52
CA ASN A 116 21.32 0.94 -11.81
C ASN A 116 20.38 -0.05 -12.50
N ASP A 117 20.12 -1.21 -11.90
CA ASP A 117 19.23 -2.24 -12.43
C ASP A 117 17.76 -1.80 -12.29
N SER A 118 16.93 -2.22 -13.23
CA SER A 118 15.47 -2.04 -13.11
C SER A 118 14.90 -2.95 -12.02
N PHE A 119 13.72 -2.60 -11.51
CA PHE A 119 13.00 -3.47 -10.55
C PHE A 119 12.80 -4.89 -11.12
N SER A 120 12.46 -5.00 -12.41
CA SER A 120 12.29 -6.30 -13.08
C SER A 120 13.58 -7.12 -13.18
N ALA A 121 14.75 -6.51 -13.12
CA ALA A 121 16.02 -7.24 -13.11
C ALA A 121 16.22 -8.06 -11.83
N THR A 122 15.56 -7.70 -10.75
CA THR A 122 15.57 -8.43 -9.47
C THR A 122 14.99 -9.84 -9.63
N PHE A 123 14.07 -10.03 -10.57
CA PHE A 123 13.39 -11.30 -10.83
C PHE A 123 13.93 -12.08 -12.07
N SER A 124 15.00 -11.61 -12.69
CA SER A 124 15.47 -12.12 -13.99
C SER A 124 16.45 -13.31 -13.93
N GLY A 125 16.64 -13.94 -12.79
CA GLY A 125 17.53 -15.11 -12.64
C GLY A 125 19.05 -14.84 -12.67
N ALA A 126 19.47 -13.61 -12.97
CA ALA A 126 20.85 -13.14 -12.84
C ALA A 126 21.07 -12.45 -11.48
N TRP A 127 20.53 -13.03 -10.45
CA TRP A 127 20.45 -12.44 -9.11
C TRP A 127 21.85 -12.20 -8.51
N LYS A 128 22.11 -10.99 -8.15
CA LYS A 128 23.20 -10.61 -7.25
C LYS A 128 22.65 -9.71 -6.16
N PRO A 129 23.20 -9.73 -4.95
CA PRO A 129 22.80 -8.82 -3.90
C PRO A 129 22.85 -7.37 -4.37
N SER A 130 21.77 -6.64 -4.16
CA SER A 130 21.64 -5.23 -4.52
C SER A 130 20.88 -4.50 -3.42
N ILE A 131 21.15 -3.21 -3.25
CA ILE A 131 20.39 -2.36 -2.33
C ILE A 131 18.90 -2.31 -2.68
N LYS A 132 18.53 -2.64 -3.91
CA LYS A 132 17.14 -2.72 -4.35
C LYS A 132 16.34 -3.84 -3.68
N SER A 133 16.99 -4.88 -3.14
CA SER A 133 16.29 -5.89 -2.34
C SER A 133 15.59 -5.30 -1.10
N PHE A 134 16.02 -4.13 -0.63
CA PHE A 134 15.37 -3.40 0.45
C PHE A 134 14.30 -2.41 -0.01
N ALA A 135 14.10 -2.26 -1.33
CA ALA A 135 13.21 -1.22 -1.87
C ALA A 135 11.74 -1.48 -1.50
N ILE A 136 11.31 -2.73 -1.43
CA ILE A 136 9.94 -3.12 -1.07
C ILE A 136 9.63 -2.68 0.36
N GLU A 137 10.39 -3.14 1.32
CA GLU A 137 10.19 -2.82 2.74
C GLU A 137 10.33 -1.32 3.01
N ARG A 138 11.31 -0.65 2.39
CA ARG A 138 11.47 0.80 2.54
C ARG A 138 10.30 1.58 1.98
N ALA A 139 9.79 1.21 0.82
CA ALA A 139 8.65 1.88 0.23
C ALA A 139 7.40 1.74 1.13
N ALA A 140 7.18 0.55 1.68
CA ALA A 140 6.09 0.28 2.61
C ALA A 140 6.27 1.08 3.91
N GLN A 141 7.46 1.07 4.50
CA GLN A 141 7.78 1.84 5.70
C GLN A 141 7.51 3.33 5.50
N ASP A 142 8.02 3.91 4.40
CA ASP A 142 7.82 5.32 4.09
C ASP A 142 6.33 5.64 3.92
N PHE A 143 5.58 4.79 3.20
CA PHE A 143 4.16 4.96 2.98
C PHE A 143 3.37 4.91 4.30
N ILE A 144 3.63 3.90 5.13
CA ILE A 144 2.97 3.71 6.43
C ILE A 144 3.23 4.90 7.35
N ILE A 145 4.51 5.27 7.55
CA ILE A 145 4.90 6.39 8.42
C ILE A 145 4.29 7.71 7.92
N THR A 146 4.31 7.94 6.61
CA THR A 146 3.77 9.17 6.02
C THR A 146 2.26 9.29 6.25
N SER A 147 1.51 8.17 6.21
CA SER A 147 0.07 8.20 6.50
C SER A 147 -0.25 8.74 7.90
N VAL A 148 0.61 8.42 8.87
CA VAL A 148 0.49 8.91 10.25
C VAL A 148 1.02 10.35 10.36
N PHE A 149 2.17 10.65 9.75
CA PHE A 149 2.77 11.99 9.80
C PHE A 149 1.89 13.05 9.15
N GLU A 150 1.24 12.73 8.06
CA GLU A 150 0.33 13.66 7.36
C GLU A 150 -1.11 13.59 7.87
N LYS A 151 -1.31 12.92 9.01
CA LYS A 151 -2.59 12.93 9.73
C LYS A 151 -3.77 12.46 8.85
N LEU A 152 -3.55 11.41 8.04
CA LEU A 152 -4.63 10.83 7.25
C LEU A 152 -5.79 10.40 8.14
N PHE A 153 -5.48 9.72 9.24
CA PHE A 153 -6.47 9.12 10.14
C PHE A 153 -7.14 10.15 11.06
N ASP A 154 -6.51 11.30 11.30
CA ASP A 154 -7.17 12.44 11.98
C ASP A 154 -8.30 13.01 11.10
N ARG A 155 -8.09 13.04 9.77
CA ARG A 155 -9.08 13.51 8.80
C ARG A 155 -10.11 12.43 8.43
N PHE A 156 -9.69 11.17 8.39
CA PHE A 156 -10.45 10.03 7.90
C PHE A 156 -10.30 8.81 8.82
N PRO A 157 -10.94 8.82 10.00
CA PRO A 157 -10.69 7.85 11.06
C PRO A 157 -11.17 6.42 10.76
N ASN A 158 -12.04 6.22 9.76
CA ASN A 158 -12.53 4.89 9.38
C ASN A 158 -11.69 4.24 8.27
N VAL A 159 -10.65 4.91 7.77
CA VAL A 159 -9.76 4.34 6.76
C VAL A 159 -9.00 3.16 7.36
N ARG A 160 -9.07 2.01 6.69
CA ARG A 160 -8.36 0.77 7.03
C ARG A 160 -7.41 0.40 5.91
N MET A 161 -6.18 0.10 6.27
CA MET A 161 -5.13 -0.21 5.31
C MET A 161 -4.45 -1.52 5.67
N ALA A 162 -4.11 -2.31 4.65
CA ALA A 162 -3.41 -3.58 4.82
C ALA A 162 -2.11 -3.57 4.01
N SER A 163 -0.98 -3.82 4.66
CA SER A 163 0.31 -4.00 4.01
C SER A 163 0.45 -5.46 3.61
N ILE A 164 0.52 -5.73 2.31
CA ILE A 164 0.55 -7.08 1.75
C ILE A 164 1.83 -7.28 0.93
N GLU A 165 2.53 -8.37 1.19
CA GLU A 165 3.79 -8.74 0.50
C GLU A 165 4.89 -7.66 0.64
N ASN A 166 4.90 -6.95 1.75
CA ASN A 166 5.90 -5.92 2.04
C ASN A 166 6.84 -6.31 3.20
N GLY A 167 6.63 -7.49 3.81
CA GLY A 167 7.35 -7.89 5.02
C GLY A 167 6.96 -7.07 6.25
N SER A 168 7.66 -7.32 7.34
CA SER A 168 7.38 -6.70 8.63
C SER A 168 8.62 -6.25 9.41
N SER A 169 9.82 -6.51 8.91
CA SER A 169 11.09 -6.22 9.60
C SER A 169 11.26 -4.75 10.00
N PHE A 170 10.62 -3.83 9.29
CA PHE A 170 10.66 -2.39 9.52
C PHE A 170 9.77 -1.90 10.68
N LEU A 171 8.84 -2.72 11.19
CA LEU A 171 7.78 -2.25 12.11
C LEU A 171 8.33 -1.68 13.42
N ARG A 172 9.29 -2.36 14.04
CA ARG A 172 9.90 -1.88 15.29
C ARG A 172 10.56 -0.52 15.10
N ASP A 173 11.37 -0.38 14.05
CA ASP A 173 12.01 0.89 13.72
C ASP A 173 11.00 2.00 13.40
N ALA A 174 9.92 1.66 12.72
CA ALA A 174 8.81 2.59 12.45
C ALA A 174 8.16 3.09 13.75
N CYS A 175 7.82 2.19 14.68
CA CYS A 175 7.25 2.55 15.98
C CYS A 175 8.19 3.40 16.83
N ASP A 176 9.49 3.05 16.85
CA ASP A 176 10.50 3.81 17.57
C ASP A 176 10.67 5.24 17.00
N LYS A 177 10.61 5.37 15.68
CA LYS A 177 10.67 6.68 15.00
C LYS A 177 9.42 7.51 15.24
N LEU A 178 8.23 6.91 15.18
CA LEU A 178 6.98 7.58 15.51
C LEU A 178 7.02 8.12 16.94
N THR A 179 7.39 7.28 17.91
CA THR A 179 7.53 7.65 19.32
C THR A 179 8.56 8.78 19.52
N SER A 180 9.72 8.65 18.88
CA SER A 180 10.79 9.66 18.98
C SER A 180 10.35 11.00 18.38
N THR A 181 9.62 10.96 17.26
CA THR A 181 9.13 12.18 16.60
C THR A 181 8.06 12.86 17.45
N ALA A 182 7.14 12.11 18.04
CA ALA A 182 6.14 12.68 18.95
C ALA A 182 6.78 13.40 20.13
N LYS A 183 7.87 12.84 20.71
CA LYS A 183 8.62 13.48 21.80
C LYS A 183 9.33 14.77 21.35
N LYS A 184 9.80 14.82 20.11
CA LYS A 184 10.49 16.00 19.55
C LYS A 184 9.53 17.10 19.10
N MET A 185 8.29 16.74 18.82
CA MET A 185 7.27 17.66 18.29
C MET A 185 6.00 17.62 19.17
N PRO A 186 6.09 18.06 20.43
CA PRO A 186 4.96 17.99 21.36
C PRO A 186 3.78 18.80 20.85
N GLY A 187 2.59 18.20 20.88
CA GLY A 187 1.34 18.81 20.41
C GLY A 187 1.12 18.72 18.89
N TYR A 188 2.02 18.09 18.14
CA TYR A 188 1.77 17.86 16.71
C TYR A 188 0.73 16.77 16.49
N PHE A 189 0.87 15.62 17.13
CA PHE A 189 -0.11 14.52 17.05
C PHE A 189 -1.23 14.75 18.07
N VAL A 190 -2.47 14.43 17.70
CA VAL A 190 -3.62 14.48 18.61
C VAL A 190 -3.55 13.29 19.56
N ASP A 191 -3.36 12.10 19.00
CA ASP A 191 -3.23 10.83 19.73
C ASP A 191 -1.79 10.29 19.63
N ASP A 192 -1.49 9.22 20.34
CA ASP A 192 -0.22 8.51 20.19
C ASP A 192 -0.08 7.96 18.76
N PRO A 193 0.96 8.38 17.99
CA PRO A 193 1.07 7.98 16.60
C PRO A 193 1.30 6.47 16.40
N VAL A 194 1.80 5.76 17.41
CA VAL A 194 1.92 4.30 17.36
C VAL A 194 0.55 3.65 17.53
N GLU A 195 -0.30 4.17 18.41
CA GLU A 195 -1.67 3.69 18.54
C GLU A 195 -2.50 4.02 17.29
N THR A 196 -2.30 5.18 16.67
CA THR A 196 -2.91 5.53 15.38
C THR A 196 -2.51 4.52 14.30
N LEU A 197 -1.23 4.13 14.24
CA LEU A 197 -0.77 3.09 13.33
C LEU A 197 -1.48 1.76 13.61
N ARG A 198 -1.49 1.30 14.88
CA ARG A 198 -2.11 0.04 15.28
C ARG A 198 -3.60 -0.04 14.95
N GLN A 199 -4.33 1.04 15.10
CA GLN A 199 -5.77 1.07 14.87
C GLN A 199 -6.16 0.99 13.39
N ASN A 200 -5.28 1.43 12.49
CA ASN A 200 -5.64 1.64 11.08
C ASN A 200 -4.89 0.75 10.09
N TRP A 201 -3.85 0.05 10.55
CA TRP A 201 -3.04 -0.81 9.72
C TRP A 201 -3.10 -2.27 10.12
N TRP A 202 -3.16 -3.15 9.11
CA TRP A 202 -3.01 -4.60 9.20
C TRP A 202 -1.77 -5.01 8.43
N ILE A 203 -1.01 -5.95 8.96
CA ILE A 203 0.29 -6.34 8.41
C ILE A 203 0.28 -7.82 8.04
N ASN A 204 0.64 -8.11 6.80
CA ASN A 204 0.98 -9.45 6.35
C ASN A 204 2.51 -9.59 6.39
N PRO A 205 3.08 -10.33 7.36
CA PRO A 205 4.51 -10.63 7.39
C PRO A 205 4.89 -11.57 6.25
N PHE A 206 6.17 -11.58 5.88
CA PHE A 206 6.72 -12.69 5.13
C PHE A 206 6.73 -13.97 5.98
N TRP A 207 6.82 -15.13 5.35
CA TRP A 207 6.85 -16.39 6.09
C TRP A 207 8.16 -16.57 6.90
N GLU A 208 9.20 -15.83 6.57
CA GLU A 208 10.47 -15.78 7.29
C GLU A 208 10.45 -14.85 8.50
N ASP A 209 9.49 -13.95 8.58
CA ASP A 209 9.39 -12.96 9.66
C ASP A 209 8.89 -13.64 10.96
N ASP A 210 9.24 -13.05 12.09
CA ASP A 210 8.72 -13.50 13.38
C ASP A 210 7.29 -12.98 13.60
N VAL A 211 6.31 -13.84 13.32
CA VAL A 211 4.88 -13.51 13.49
C VAL A 211 4.51 -13.13 14.92
N HIS A 212 5.23 -13.65 15.92
CA HIS A 212 4.99 -13.31 17.32
C HIS A 212 5.46 -11.89 17.62
N GLU A 213 6.60 -11.48 17.06
CA GLU A 213 7.05 -10.08 17.15
C GLU A 213 6.05 -9.11 16.52
N VAL A 214 5.52 -9.47 15.34
CA VAL A 214 4.49 -8.65 14.67
C VAL A 214 3.24 -8.54 15.54
N ALA A 215 2.78 -9.63 16.12
CA ALA A 215 1.63 -9.66 17.03
C ALA A 215 1.87 -8.85 18.32
N ASP A 216 3.08 -8.88 18.86
CA ASP A 216 3.47 -8.08 20.04
C ASP A 216 3.48 -6.57 19.72
N ILE A 217 3.88 -6.20 18.50
CA ILE A 217 3.93 -4.80 18.08
C ILE A 217 2.54 -4.27 17.70
N MET A 218 1.80 -5.01 16.88
CA MET A 218 0.56 -4.54 16.25
C MET A 218 -0.71 -4.98 16.98
N GLY A 219 -0.66 -6.07 17.74
CA GLY A 219 -1.82 -6.83 18.18
C GLY A 219 -2.11 -8.01 17.26
N ALA A 220 -2.48 -9.15 17.81
CA ALA A 220 -2.70 -10.38 17.03
C ALA A 220 -3.85 -10.27 16.01
N ASP A 221 -4.83 -9.43 16.27
CA ASP A 221 -5.98 -9.12 15.40
C ASP A 221 -5.63 -8.20 14.22
N HIS A 222 -4.41 -7.66 14.20
CA HIS A 222 -3.86 -6.85 13.12
C HIS A 222 -2.80 -7.59 12.28
N VAL A 223 -2.63 -8.89 12.50
CA VAL A 223 -1.74 -9.74 11.70
C VAL A 223 -2.57 -10.51 10.67
N LEU A 224 -2.16 -10.40 9.41
CA LEU A 224 -2.82 -11.07 8.29
C LEU A 224 -2.00 -12.29 7.85
N PHE A 225 -2.68 -13.38 7.56
CA PHE A 225 -2.07 -14.51 6.88
C PHE A 225 -2.05 -14.27 5.38
N GLY A 226 -0.92 -14.58 4.73
CA GLY A 226 -0.77 -14.59 3.28
C GLY A 226 0.16 -15.71 2.85
N SER A 227 -0.25 -16.52 1.89
CA SER A 227 0.54 -17.62 1.36
C SER A 227 1.41 -17.22 0.16
N ASP A 228 1.10 -16.08 -0.43
CA ASP A 228 1.68 -15.63 -1.71
C ASP A 228 1.53 -16.66 -2.85
N TRP A 229 0.53 -17.54 -2.74
CA TRP A 229 0.27 -18.52 -3.77
C TRP A 229 -0.26 -17.83 -5.06
N PRO A 230 0.21 -18.17 -6.27
CA PRO A 230 1.11 -19.28 -6.63
C PRO A 230 2.56 -18.84 -6.95
N HIS A 231 3.08 -17.81 -6.31
CA HIS A 231 4.47 -17.38 -6.50
C HIS A 231 5.46 -18.47 -6.10
N ILE A 232 6.62 -18.48 -6.75
CA ILE A 232 7.65 -19.47 -6.51
C ILE A 232 8.27 -19.36 -5.11
N GLU A 233 8.32 -18.15 -4.57
CA GLU A 233 8.76 -17.82 -3.21
C GLU A 233 7.66 -17.94 -2.16
N GLY A 234 6.43 -18.20 -2.58
CA GLY A 234 5.29 -18.37 -1.67
C GLY A 234 5.39 -19.62 -0.80
N MET A 235 4.52 -19.70 0.21
CA MET A 235 4.49 -20.83 1.14
C MET A 235 4.23 -22.16 0.40
N PRO A 236 5.10 -23.17 0.55
CA PRO A 236 4.92 -24.45 -0.15
C PRO A 236 3.73 -25.26 0.38
N ASN A 237 3.34 -25.04 1.65
CA ASN A 237 2.21 -25.67 2.32
C ASN A 237 1.53 -24.63 3.21
N PRO A 238 0.68 -23.77 2.64
CA PRO A 238 -0.02 -22.71 3.36
C PRO A 238 -1.11 -23.24 4.31
#